data_42b74b28d328fb03dc62724923ca15a4
#
_entry.id   42b74b28d328fb03dc62724923ca15a4
#
_cell.length_a   1.000
_cell.length_b   1.000
_cell.length_c   1.000
_cell.angle_alpha   90.00
_cell.angle_beta   90.00
_cell.angle_gamma   90.00
#
_symmetry.space_group_name_H-M   'P 1'
#
loop_
_entity.id
_entity.type
_entity.pdbx_description
1 polymer ?
#
loop_
_entity_poly.entity_id
_entity_poly.type
_entity_poly.pdbx_seq_one_letter_code
_entity_poly.pdbx_strand_id
1 'polypeptide(L)'
;MGPEIIVKLLESQPPSEEWRPLLFAEKVALDSVPSAVAGPLSERLVYLPSIPERSAIEALPVEAVAVVDPVAESRSLDPGRSGPADAGGAMAALDAGIEAVQGGCADALVTAPVSKASIARHHRPEFRGHTEYLAKAAGLERYGRDYLMAFLTPDLQVALLTTHLPLRQALDEIREEALVEALLLLNRAAGGRMVVAGVNPHAGEGGLLGTEEIEIVQPAVERARELGVVVSGPDSADSLFARARQGEYDWVLSLYHDQGL
;
A
#
# COMPACT_ATOMS: atom_id res chain seq x y z
N MET A 1 12.96 12.11 -8.81
CA MET A 1 11.80 12.21 -7.87
C MET A 1 11.84 11.12 -6.81
N GLY A 2 11.82 9.80 -7.14
CA GLY A 2 11.86 8.72 -6.14
C GLY A 2 13.03 8.85 -5.14
N PRO A 3 14.28 8.90 -5.58
CA PRO A 3 15.44 9.06 -4.70
C PRO A 3 15.36 10.31 -3.81
N GLU A 4 14.92 11.43 -4.35
CA GLU A 4 14.76 12.68 -3.60
C GLU A 4 13.72 12.58 -2.48
N ILE A 5 12.58 11.90 -2.73
CA ILE A 5 11.54 11.69 -1.71
C ILE A 5 12.09 10.83 -0.58
N ILE A 6 12.79 9.73 -0.91
CA ILE A 6 13.37 8.84 0.09
C ILE A 6 14.42 9.56 0.92
N VAL A 7 15.30 10.33 0.29
CA VAL A 7 16.32 11.12 0.99
C VAL A 7 15.67 12.10 1.96
N LYS A 8 14.67 12.87 1.52
CA LYS A 8 13.91 13.79 2.39
C LYS A 8 13.22 13.06 3.56
N LEU A 9 12.67 11.87 3.31
CA LEU A 9 12.06 11.06 4.37
C LEU A 9 13.11 10.69 5.43
N LEU A 10 14.23 10.13 5.01
CA LEU A 10 15.30 9.67 5.92
C LEU A 10 16.00 10.81 6.67
N GLU A 11 15.99 12.03 6.13
CA GLU A 11 16.44 13.22 6.85
C GLU A 11 15.40 13.71 7.87
N SER A 12 14.11 13.66 7.52
CA SER A 12 13.03 14.12 8.42
C SER A 12 12.67 13.08 9.50
N GLN A 13 12.87 11.81 9.21
CA GLN A 13 12.59 10.68 10.09
C GLN A 13 13.79 9.72 10.07
N PRO A 14 14.85 10.03 10.83
CA PRO A 14 16.05 9.19 10.85
C PRO A 14 15.73 7.79 11.42
N PRO A 15 16.54 6.78 11.07
CA PRO A 15 16.44 5.44 11.65
C PRO A 15 16.46 5.48 13.17
N SER A 16 15.80 4.51 13.79
CA SER A 16 15.70 4.36 15.25
C SER A 16 15.77 2.88 15.64
N GLU A 17 15.72 2.57 16.94
CA GLU A 17 15.60 1.19 17.41
C GLU A 17 14.29 0.51 16.95
N GLU A 18 13.25 1.31 16.70
CA GLU A 18 11.93 0.80 16.28
C GLU A 18 11.83 0.53 14.78
N TRP A 19 12.66 1.21 13.96
CA TRP A 19 12.66 0.98 12.52
C TRP A 19 14.03 1.15 11.88
N ARG A 20 14.41 0.22 11.04
CA ARG A 20 15.70 0.12 10.37
C ARG A 20 15.48 0.03 8.86
N PRO A 21 15.75 1.07 8.09
CA PRO A 21 15.54 1.04 6.65
C PRO A 21 16.63 0.23 5.93
N LEU A 22 16.19 -0.65 5.01
CA LEU A 22 17.00 -1.25 3.98
C LEU A 22 16.58 -0.66 2.64
N LEU A 23 17.44 0.12 2.02
CA LEU A 23 17.14 0.85 0.80
C LEU A 23 17.63 0.08 -0.42
N PHE A 24 16.73 -0.15 -1.38
CA PHE A 24 17.06 -0.67 -2.70
C PHE A 24 17.04 0.47 -3.71
N ALA A 25 18.20 0.90 -4.15
CA ALA A 25 18.34 2.01 -5.10
C ALA A 25 19.69 1.96 -5.82
N GLU A 26 19.72 2.37 -7.09
CA GLU A 26 20.98 2.58 -7.79
C GLU A 26 21.79 3.69 -7.10
N LYS A 27 23.06 3.41 -6.86
CA LYS A 27 23.97 4.40 -6.25
C LYS A 27 23.99 5.70 -7.05
N VAL A 28 24.04 5.63 -8.37
CA VAL A 28 24.03 6.81 -9.25
C VAL A 28 22.76 7.66 -9.07
N ALA A 29 21.62 7.04 -8.76
CA ALA A 29 20.37 7.77 -8.52
C ALA A 29 20.37 8.49 -7.17
N LEU A 30 20.96 7.92 -6.13
CA LEU A 30 21.15 8.56 -4.83
C LEU A 30 22.18 9.69 -4.92
N ASP A 31 23.31 9.46 -5.59
CA ASP A 31 24.36 10.45 -5.79
C ASP A 31 23.87 11.67 -6.62
N SER A 32 22.82 11.49 -7.43
CA SER A 32 22.22 12.58 -8.21
C SER A 32 21.34 13.55 -7.41
N VAL A 33 20.98 13.19 -6.17
CA VAL A 33 20.21 14.07 -5.30
C VAL A 33 21.09 15.22 -4.85
N PRO A 34 20.66 16.50 -5.04
CA PRO A 34 21.48 17.64 -4.66
C PRO A 34 21.87 17.60 -3.17
N SER A 35 23.10 17.95 -2.85
CA SER A 35 23.63 17.94 -1.47
C SER A 35 22.82 18.81 -0.51
N ALA A 36 22.21 19.89 -1.01
CA ALA A 36 21.28 20.72 -0.24
C ALA A 36 20.00 19.97 0.21
N VAL A 37 19.66 18.85 -0.46
CA VAL A 37 18.54 17.98 -0.10
C VAL A 37 19.03 16.76 0.66
N ALA A 38 20.19 16.20 0.26
CA ALA A 38 20.73 14.97 0.85
C ALA A 38 21.31 15.20 2.26
N GLY A 39 21.69 16.46 2.61
CA GLY A 39 22.23 16.77 3.94
C GLY A 39 23.32 15.80 4.37
N PRO A 40 23.37 15.40 5.66
CA PRO A 40 24.31 14.44 6.19
C PRO A 40 23.95 12.97 5.89
N LEU A 41 22.85 12.68 5.18
CA LEU A 41 22.45 11.30 4.91
C LEU A 41 23.54 10.50 4.19
N SER A 42 24.30 11.14 3.29
CA SER A 42 25.38 10.49 2.55
C SER A 42 26.44 9.85 3.45
N GLU A 43 26.65 10.39 4.64
CA GLU A 43 27.61 9.87 5.65
C GLU A 43 27.05 8.65 6.41
N ARG A 44 25.74 8.46 6.36
CA ARG A 44 25.03 7.36 7.04
C ARG A 44 24.72 6.16 6.12
N LEU A 45 24.94 6.28 4.81
CA LEU A 45 24.70 5.21 3.84
C LEU A 45 25.77 4.13 3.94
N VAL A 46 25.34 2.89 4.20
CA VAL A 46 26.21 1.71 4.23
C VAL A 46 25.83 0.81 3.06
N TYR A 47 26.68 0.80 2.02
CA TYR A 47 26.46 -0.03 0.85
C TYR A 47 26.82 -1.48 1.10
N LEU A 48 25.87 -2.37 0.84
CA LEU A 48 26.02 -3.82 0.96
C LEU A 48 26.04 -4.46 -0.44
N PRO A 49 26.83 -5.53 -0.63
CA PRO A 49 26.99 -6.14 -1.96
C PRO A 49 25.76 -6.95 -2.42
N SER A 50 24.88 -7.33 -1.49
CA SER A 50 23.68 -8.13 -1.76
C SER A 50 22.68 -7.93 -0.61
N ILE A 51 21.47 -8.50 -0.76
CA ILE A 51 20.46 -8.55 0.31
C ILE A 51 21.08 -9.27 1.52
N PRO A 52 21.18 -8.61 2.67
CA PRO A 52 21.81 -9.18 3.87
C PRO A 52 20.85 -10.07 4.65
N GLU A 53 21.38 -10.84 5.57
CA GLU A 53 20.60 -11.39 6.67
C GLU A 53 20.12 -10.26 7.59
N ARG A 54 18.95 -10.41 8.23
CA ARG A 54 18.38 -9.43 9.16
C ARG A 54 19.39 -9.02 10.26
N SER A 55 20.10 -9.98 10.83
CA SER A 55 21.11 -9.76 11.87
C SER A 55 22.24 -8.83 11.43
N ALA A 56 22.58 -8.80 10.14
CA ALA A 56 23.59 -7.90 9.61
C ALA A 56 23.10 -6.43 9.58
N ILE A 57 21.80 -6.20 9.35
CA ILE A 57 21.20 -4.87 9.46
C ILE A 57 21.12 -4.43 10.92
N GLU A 58 20.73 -5.33 11.82
CA GLU A 58 20.63 -5.07 13.26
C GLU A 58 21.99 -4.74 13.89
N ALA A 59 23.07 -5.27 13.32
CA ALA A 59 24.44 -5.01 13.78
C ALA A 59 24.99 -3.65 13.32
N LEU A 60 24.37 -2.97 12.36
CA LEU A 60 24.79 -1.62 11.94
C LEU A 60 24.48 -0.59 13.03
N PRO A 61 25.20 0.56 13.06
CA PRO A 61 24.82 1.70 13.90
C PRO A 61 23.34 2.06 13.69
N VAL A 62 22.66 2.52 14.75
CA VAL A 62 21.21 2.82 14.67
C VAL A 62 20.88 3.85 13.61
N GLU A 63 21.72 4.86 13.45
CA GLU A 63 21.59 5.94 12.48
C GLU A 63 21.94 5.52 11.03
N ALA A 64 22.53 4.34 10.84
CA ALA A 64 22.93 3.88 9.52
C ALA A 64 21.73 3.47 8.66
N VAL A 65 21.85 3.71 7.37
CA VAL A 65 20.91 3.28 6.34
C VAL A 65 21.61 2.26 5.46
N ALA A 66 21.20 1.00 5.55
CA ALA A 66 21.70 -0.04 4.68
C ALA A 66 21.20 0.19 3.23
N VAL A 67 22.08 0.08 2.25
CA VAL A 67 21.77 0.26 0.84
C VAL A 67 22.25 -0.93 0.05
N VAL A 68 21.39 -1.48 -0.79
CA VAL A 68 21.74 -2.45 -1.82
C VAL A 68 21.48 -1.81 -3.18
N ASP A 69 22.51 -1.72 -4.02
CA ASP A 69 22.35 -1.33 -5.42
C ASP A 69 22.04 -2.58 -6.24
N PRO A 70 20.81 -2.75 -6.73
CA PRO A 70 20.42 -3.99 -7.41
C PRO A 70 20.92 -4.08 -8.85
N VAL A 71 21.48 -2.99 -9.40
CA VAL A 71 22.00 -2.95 -10.78
C VAL A 71 23.53 -3.05 -10.77
N ALA A 72 24.17 -2.41 -9.78
CA ALA A 72 25.63 -2.37 -9.57
C ALA A 72 26.44 -1.86 -10.80
N GLU A 73 25.78 -1.21 -11.77
CA GLU A 73 26.41 -0.67 -12.97
C GLU A 73 26.46 0.85 -12.92
N SER A 74 27.60 1.42 -13.31
CA SER A 74 27.71 2.87 -13.45
C SER A 74 27.08 3.31 -14.76
N ARG A 75 26.15 4.26 -14.69
CA ARG A 75 25.50 4.89 -15.84
C ARG A 75 25.27 6.38 -15.63
N SER A 76 25.02 7.10 -16.71
CA SER A 76 24.56 8.48 -16.62
C SER A 76 23.04 8.56 -16.46
N LEU A 77 22.57 9.54 -15.69
CA LEU A 77 21.16 9.89 -15.58
C LEU A 77 20.84 11.09 -16.47
N ASP A 78 19.64 11.08 -17.06
CA ASP A 78 19.08 12.26 -17.76
C ASP A 78 17.80 12.71 -17.01
N PRO A 79 17.92 13.60 -16.00
CA PRO A 79 16.78 14.03 -15.21
C PRO A 79 15.67 14.64 -16.07
N GLY A 80 14.44 14.18 -15.85
CA GLY A 80 13.28 14.61 -16.64
C GLY A 80 12.97 13.71 -17.85
N ARG A 81 13.85 12.78 -18.21
CA ARG A 81 13.62 11.81 -19.28
C ARG A 81 13.83 10.40 -18.74
N SER A 82 12.79 9.60 -18.75
CA SER A 82 12.86 8.20 -18.33
C SER A 82 13.08 7.29 -19.54
N GLY A 83 14.18 6.52 -19.50
CA GLY A 83 14.59 5.58 -20.54
C GLY A 83 14.51 4.12 -20.09
N PRO A 84 15.00 3.19 -20.97
CA PRO A 84 15.02 1.75 -20.66
C PRO A 84 15.79 1.41 -19.40
N ALA A 85 16.97 2.03 -19.18
CA ALA A 85 17.79 1.78 -17.99
C ALA A 85 17.10 2.26 -16.71
N ASP A 86 16.36 3.39 -16.75
CA ASP A 86 15.61 3.87 -15.58
C ASP A 86 14.44 2.95 -15.23
N ALA A 87 13.77 2.42 -16.26
CA ALA A 87 12.71 1.43 -16.06
C ALA A 87 13.27 0.12 -15.48
N GLY A 88 14.41 -0.34 -16.00
CA GLY A 88 15.12 -1.52 -15.50
C GLY A 88 15.58 -1.36 -14.05
N GLY A 89 16.23 -0.24 -13.73
CA GLY A 89 16.69 0.05 -12.36
C GLY A 89 15.54 0.14 -11.35
N ALA A 90 14.43 0.78 -11.72
CA ALA A 90 13.25 0.84 -10.88
C ALA A 90 12.64 -0.54 -10.61
N MET A 91 12.60 -1.41 -11.63
CA MET A 91 12.12 -2.78 -11.47
C MET A 91 13.08 -3.65 -10.66
N ALA A 92 14.39 -3.53 -10.90
CA ALA A 92 15.38 -4.26 -10.11
C ALA A 92 15.30 -3.90 -8.61
N ALA A 93 15.11 -2.61 -8.29
CA ALA A 93 14.91 -2.15 -6.91
C ALA A 93 13.62 -2.72 -6.29
N LEU A 94 12.53 -2.76 -7.05
CA LEU A 94 11.26 -3.32 -6.59
C LEU A 94 11.38 -4.84 -6.37
N ASP A 95 11.99 -5.57 -7.31
CA ASP A 95 12.17 -7.02 -7.22
C ASP A 95 13.06 -7.39 -6.03
N ALA A 96 14.15 -6.65 -5.79
CA ALA A 96 15.03 -6.86 -4.63
C ALA A 96 14.31 -6.57 -3.29
N GLY A 97 13.45 -5.54 -3.26
CA GLY A 97 12.61 -5.26 -2.08
C GLY A 97 11.61 -6.37 -1.79
N ILE A 98 10.99 -6.95 -2.83
CA ILE A 98 10.10 -8.12 -2.70
C ILE A 98 10.88 -9.31 -2.15
N GLU A 99 12.05 -9.61 -2.70
CA GLU A 99 12.91 -10.70 -2.25
C GLU A 99 13.30 -10.55 -0.77
N ALA A 100 13.64 -9.33 -0.33
CA ALA A 100 14.00 -9.06 1.06
C ALA A 100 12.84 -9.33 2.03
N VAL A 101 11.60 -8.97 1.66
CA VAL A 101 10.42 -9.27 2.49
C VAL A 101 10.11 -10.77 2.47
N GLN A 102 10.09 -11.40 1.31
CA GLN A 102 9.82 -12.84 1.19
C GLN A 102 10.88 -13.71 1.88
N GLY A 103 12.14 -13.26 1.87
CA GLY A 103 13.25 -13.90 2.59
C GLY A 103 13.29 -13.62 4.08
N GLY A 104 12.39 -12.81 4.63
CA GLY A 104 12.31 -12.46 6.06
C GLY A 104 13.37 -11.45 6.52
N CYS A 105 14.10 -10.83 5.59
CA CYS A 105 15.07 -9.78 5.90
C CYS A 105 14.38 -8.47 6.31
N ALA A 106 13.22 -8.17 5.72
CA ALA A 106 12.42 -7.00 6.02
C ALA A 106 10.97 -7.38 6.37
N ASP A 107 10.30 -6.56 7.18
CA ASP A 107 8.92 -6.79 7.63
C ASP A 107 7.88 -6.18 6.68
N ALA A 108 8.25 -5.14 5.94
CA ALA A 108 7.38 -4.44 5.01
C ALA A 108 8.17 -3.82 3.86
N LEU A 109 7.50 -3.61 2.75
CA LEU A 109 8.02 -2.90 1.58
C LEU A 109 7.31 -1.56 1.40
N VAL A 110 8.09 -0.48 1.40
CA VAL A 110 7.62 0.87 1.09
C VAL A 110 8.16 1.28 -0.28
N THR A 111 7.30 1.68 -1.19
CA THR A 111 7.68 2.00 -2.56
C THR A 111 7.66 3.49 -2.86
N ALA A 112 8.70 3.98 -3.52
CA ALA A 112 8.72 5.31 -4.11
C ALA A 112 7.93 5.33 -5.42
N PRO A 113 7.45 6.52 -5.88
CA PRO A 113 6.75 6.64 -7.15
C PRO A 113 7.61 6.20 -8.34
N VAL A 114 7.01 5.49 -9.28
CA VAL A 114 7.63 5.05 -10.53
C VAL A 114 6.85 5.53 -11.75
N SER A 115 7.50 5.60 -12.90
CA SER A 115 6.85 5.86 -14.17
C SER A 115 6.25 4.57 -14.75
N LYS A 116 4.96 4.32 -14.50
CA LYS A 116 4.24 3.16 -15.05
C LYS A 116 4.39 3.08 -16.58
N ALA A 117 4.25 4.23 -17.27
CA ALA A 117 4.38 4.30 -18.72
C ALA A 117 5.78 3.93 -19.21
N SER A 118 6.84 4.31 -18.48
CA SER A 118 8.20 3.95 -18.84
C SER A 118 8.47 2.46 -18.62
N ILE A 119 8.04 1.92 -17.49
CA ILE A 119 8.18 0.48 -17.19
C ILE A 119 7.41 -0.35 -18.22
N ALA A 120 6.16 -0.02 -18.51
CA ALA A 120 5.36 -0.73 -19.49
C ALA A 120 5.95 -0.67 -20.92
N ARG A 121 6.53 0.47 -21.30
CA ARG A 121 7.12 0.67 -22.63
C ARG A 121 8.45 -0.06 -22.80
N HIS A 122 9.28 -0.07 -21.76
CA HIS A 122 10.70 -0.42 -21.92
C HIS A 122 11.11 -1.71 -21.22
N HIS A 123 10.30 -2.23 -20.30
CA HIS A 123 10.71 -3.37 -19.49
C HIS A 123 9.61 -4.44 -19.36
N ARG A 124 8.42 -4.08 -18.83
CA ARG A 124 7.31 -5.02 -18.58
C ARG A 124 5.98 -4.46 -19.14
N PRO A 125 5.57 -4.84 -20.34
CA PRO A 125 4.34 -4.33 -20.96
C PRO A 125 3.07 -4.56 -20.13
N GLU A 126 3.06 -5.59 -19.29
CA GLU A 126 1.96 -5.94 -18.39
C GLU A 126 1.93 -5.13 -17.09
N PHE A 127 2.94 -4.32 -16.79
CA PHE A 127 3.00 -3.57 -15.56
C PHE A 127 1.91 -2.49 -15.49
N ARG A 128 0.99 -2.61 -14.54
CA ARG A 128 -0.11 -1.67 -14.31
C ARG A 128 0.10 -0.79 -13.08
N GLY A 129 0.95 -1.23 -12.15
CA GLY A 129 1.28 -0.52 -10.91
C GLY A 129 1.85 -1.45 -9.85
N HIS A 130 2.15 -0.89 -8.70
CA HIS A 130 2.71 -1.66 -7.59
C HIS A 130 1.71 -2.69 -7.05
N THR A 131 0.43 -2.32 -6.90
CA THR A 131 -0.58 -3.15 -6.26
C THR A 131 -0.69 -4.53 -6.91
N GLU A 132 -0.94 -4.57 -8.21
CA GLU A 132 -1.08 -5.82 -8.96
C GLU A 132 0.24 -6.59 -9.07
N TYR A 133 1.36 -5.85 -9.17
CA TYR A 133 2.67 -6.44 -9.23
C TYR A 133 3.06 -7.13 -7.92
N LEU A 134 2.84 -6.47 -6.79
CA LEU A 134 3.11 -7.00 -5.45
C LEU A 134 2.17 -8.16 -5.11
N ALA A 135 0.89 -8.05 -5.44
CA ALA A 135 -0.08 -9.13 -5.25
C ALA A 135 0.37 -10.40 -5.99
N LYS A 136 0.74 -10.27 -7.28
CA LYS A 136 1.24 -11.40 -8.08
C LYS A 136 2.52 -12.00 -7.49
N ALA A 137 3.46 -11.19 -7.04
CA ALA A 137 4.68 -11.65 -6.41
C ALA A 137 4.43 -12.39 -5.10
N ALA A 138 3.39 -12.01 -4.35
CA ALA A 138 2.93 -12.68 -3.14
C ALA A 138 2.05 -13.92 -3.41
N GLY A 139 1.78 -14.29 -4.67
CA GLY A 139 0.90 -15.39 -5.02
C GLY A 139 -0.59 -15.10 -4.77
N LEU A 140 -0.97 -13.82 -4.69
CA LEU A 140 -2.33 -13.37 -4.46
C LEU A 140 -2.99 -13.05 -5.81
N GLU A 141 -4.23 -13.52 -6.01
CA GLU A 141 -4.88 -13.45 -7.31
C GLU A 141 -6.11 -12.53 -7.31
N ARG A 142 -6.94 -12.60 -6.26
CA ARG A 142 -8.25 -11.94 -6.25
C ARG A 142 -8.26 -10.77 -5.27
N TYR A 143 -8.45 -9.57 -5.82
CA TYR A 143 -8.78 -8.39 -5.04
C TYR A 143 -10.09 -8.62 -4.25
N GLY A 144 -10.15 -8.12 -3.02
CA GLY A 144 -11.29 -8.32 -2.12
C GLY A 144 -11.24 -9.62 -1.31
N ARG A 145 -10.60 -10.67 -1.82
CA ARG A 145 -10.46 -11.96 -1.13
C ARG A 145 -9.05 -12.24 -0.59
N ASP A 146 -8.04 -11.97 -1.40
CA ASP A 146 -6.66 -12.30 -1.08
C ASP A 146 -5.88 -11.06 -0.64
N TYR A 147 -6.24 -9.89 -1.14
CA TYR A 147 -5.67 -8.59 -0.76
C TYR A 147 -6.67 -7.45 -0.92
N LEU A 148 -6.46 -6.38 -0.17
CA LEU A 148 -7.24 -5.14 -0.23
C LEU A 148 -6.30 -3.93 -0.25
N MET A 149 -6.77 -2.84 -0.87
CA MET A 149 -6.19 -1.52 -0.68
C MET A 149 -6.75 -0.92 0.62
N ALA A 150 -5.85 -0.41 1.45
CA ALA A 150 -6.22 0.25 2.69
C ALA A 150 -5.43 1.55 2.88
N PHE A 151 -6.05 2.51 3.54
CA PHE A 151 -5.46 3.77 3.95
C PHE A 151 -5.41 3.83 5.47
N LEU A 152 -4.22 4.06 5.98
CA LEU A 152 -3.91 4.00 7.40
C LEU A 152 -3.43 5.39 7.84
N THR A 153 -4.19 6.00 8.73
CA THR A 153 -3.75 7.19 9.47
C THR A 153 -3.81 6.88 10.96
N PRO A 154 -3.17 7.68 11.83
CA PRO A 154 -3.26 7.43 13.28
C PRO A 154 -4.68 7.34 13.82
N ASP A 155 -5.61 8.10 13.22
CA ASP A 155 -6.96 8.27 13.74
C ASP A 155 -8.04 7.54 12.93
N LEU A 156 -7.72 7.08 11.69
CA LEU A 156 -8.70 6.52 10.78
C LEU A 156 -8.08 5.47 9.87
N GLN A 157 -8.71 4.30 9.78
CA GLN A 157 -8.31 3.21 8.92
C GLN A 157 -9.46 2.84 7.99
N VAL A 158 -9.20 2.91 6.68
CA VAL A 158 -10.19 2.67 5.65
C VAL A 158 -9.70 1.60 4.69
N ALA A 159 -10.49 0.56 4.50
CA ALA A 159 -10.29 -0.44 3.46
C ALA A 159 -11.30 -0.21 2.32
N LEU A 160 -10.92 -0.52 1.09
CA LEU A 160 -11.75 -0.32 -0.09
C LEU A 160 -12.23 -1.66 -0.64
N LEU A 161 -13.55 -1.83 -0.79
CA LEU A 161 -14.13 -2.99 -1.48
C LEU A 161 -13.80 -2.96 -2.97
N THR A 162 -13.93 -1.79 -3.60
CA THR A 162 -13.55 -1.57 -5.00
C THR A 162 -12.57 -0.40 -5.12
N THR A 163 -11.71 -0.42 -6.13
CA THR A 163 -10.68 0.60 -6.33
C THR A 163 -10.94 1.42 -7.60
N HIS A 164 -10.01 1.45 -8.54
CA HIS A 164 -10.00 2.32 -9.73
C HIS A 164 -10.99 1.85 -10.82
N LEU A 165 -12.25 1.71 -10.48
CA LEU A 165 -13.34 1.39 -11.40
C LEU A 165 -14.21 2.61 -11.67
N PRO A 166 -14.81 2.72 -12.87
CA PRO A 166 -15.92 3.65 -13.09
C PRO A 166 -17.02 3.36 -12.07
N LEU A 167 -17.61 4.41 -11.45
CA LEU A 167 -18.56 4.24 -10.34
C LEU A 167 -19.71 3.26 -10.69
N ARG A 168 -20.22 3.28 -11.91
CA ARG A 168 -21.25 2.31 -12.34
C ARG A 168 -20.78 0.87 -12.25
N GLN A 169 -19.52 0.60 -12.64
CA GLN A 169 -18.95 -0.74 -12.51
C GLN A 169 -18.65 -1.09 -11.05
N ALA A 170 -18.24 -0.11 -10.24
CA ALA A 170 -18.03 -0.33 -8.82
C ALA A 170 -19.33 -0.77 -8.12
N LEU A 171 -20.48 -0.21 -8.50
CA LEU A 171 -21.78 -0.64 -7.98
C LEU A 171 -22.12 -2.08 -8.37
N ASP A 172 -21.77 -2.52 -9.58
CA ASP A 172 -22.00 -3.90 -10.04
C ASP A 172 -21.13 -4.93 -9.27
N GLU A 173 -20.02 -4.49 -8.64
CA GLU A 173 -19.14 -5.32 -7.82
C GLU A 173 -19.57 -5.39 -6.34
N ILE A 174 -20.51 -4.54 -5.89
CA ILE A 174 -21.06 -4.60 -4.54
C ILE A 174 -22.04 -5.80 -4.48
N ARG A 175 -21.50 -6.91 -4.00
CA ARG A 175 -22.23 -8.19 -3.88
C ARG A 175 -22.02 -8.77 -2.50
N GLU A 176 -22.98 -9.54 -2.00
CA GLU A 176 -22.92 -10.14 -0.68
C GLU A 176 -21.62 -10.94 -0.49
N GLU A 177 -21.28 -11.81 -1.43
CA GLU A 177 -20.08 -12.65 -1.34
C GLU A 177 -18.80 -11.81 -1.31
N ALA A 178 -18.72 -10.78 -2.14
CA ALA A 178 -17.55 -9.89 -2.19
C ALA A 178 -17.34 -9.13 -0.88
N LEU A 179 -18.42 -8.64 -0.26
CA LEU A 179 -18.40 -8.00 1.04
C LEU A 179 -17.96 -8.96 2.15
N VAL A 180 -18.52 -10.17 2.18
CA VAL A 180 -18.15 -11.21 3.16
C VAL A 180 -16.68 -11.59 3.02
N GLU A 181 -16.19 -11.84 1.79
CA GLU A 181 -14.79 -12.17 1.54
C GLU A 181 -13.86 -11.03 2.02
N ALA A 182 -14.19 -9.78 1.71
CA ALA A 182 -13.41 -8.60 2.12
C ALA A 182 -13.37 -8.43 3.65
N LEU A 183 -14.52 -8.59 4.33
CA LEU A 183 -14.62 -8.52 5.79
C LEU A 183 -13.83 -9.64 6.47
N LEU A 184 -13.90 -10.87 5.96
CA LEU A 184 -13.10 -11.98 6.46
C LEU A 184 -11.61 -11.77 6.26
N LEU A 185 -11.20 -11.24 5.11
CA LEU A 185 -9.80 -10.89 4.85
C LEU A 185 -9.31 -9.83 5.85
N LEU A 186 -10.06 -8.74 5.99
CA LEU A 186 -9.72 -7.65 6.90
C LEU A 186 -9.65 -8.13 8.36
N ASN A 187 -10.59 -8.99 8.76
CA ASN A 187 -10.59 -9.57 10.11
C ASN A 187 -9.36 -10.46 10.36
N ARG A 188 -8.93 -11.26 9.38
CA ARG A 188 -7.70 -12.08 9.50
C ARG A 188 -6.45 -11.23 9.54
N ALA A 189 -6.40 -10.15 8.77
CA ALA A 189 -5.20 -9.31 8.64
C ALA A 189 -5.02 -8.35 9.80
N ALA A 190 -6.09 -7.79 10.32
CA ALA A 190 -6.05 -6.70 11.29
C ALA A 190 -6.96 -6.91 12.51
N GLY A 191 -8.11 -7.55 12.33
CA GLY A 191 -9.11 -7.68 13.40
C GLY A 191 -9.75 -6.34 13.78
N GLY A 192 -10.37 -6.30 14.97
CA GLY A 192 -10.99 -5.08 15.50
C GLY A 192 -12.46 -4.92 15.13
N ARG A 193 -13.02 -3.76 15.52
CA ARG A 193 -14.41 -3.39 15.27
C ARG A 193 -14.52 -2.76 13.88
N MET A 194 -15.27 -3.39 13.01
CA MET A 194 -15.45 -2.95 11.64
C MET A 194 -16.80 -2.32 11.42
N VAL A 195 -16.90 -1.44 10.44
CA VAL A 195 -18.17 -0.93 9.96
C VAL A 195 -18.18 -0.85 8.43
N VAL A 196 -19.30 -1.21 7.82
CA VAL A 196 -19.49 -1.10 6.37
C VAL A 196 -20.25 0.19 6.08
N ALA A 197 -19.72 1.01 5.17
CA ALA A 197 -20.40 2.20 4.70
C ALA A 197 -21.64 1.83 3.84
N GLY A 198 -22.67 2.66 3.88
CA GLY A 198 -23.83 2.53 2.99
C GLY A 198 -23.46 2.91 1.56
N VAL A 199 -24.21 2.36 0.61
CA VAL A 199 -24.12 2.68 -0.82
C VAL A 199 -24.81 4.01 -1.10
N ASN A 200 -26.03 4.11 -0.61
CA ASN A 200 -26.94 5.22 -0.87
C ASN A 200 -26.88 6.30 0.23
N PRO A 201 -27.34 7.54 -0.06
CA PRO A 201 -27.46 8.55 0.97
C PRO A 201 -28.27 8.05 2.18
N HIS A 202 -27.82 8.38 3.37
CA HIS A 202 -28.43 7.95 4.65
C HIS A 202 -28.62 6.43 4.76
N ALA A 203 -27.70 5.66 4.16
CA ALA A 203 -27.77 4.19 4.11
C ALA A 203 -29.13 3.70 3.58
N GLY A 204 -29.63 4.33 2.51
CA GLY A 204 -30.86 3.96 1.80
C GLY A 204 -32.15 4.40 2.49
N GLU A 205 -32.13 5.03 3.70
CA GLU A 205 -33.32 5.49 4.45
C GLU A 205 -34.43 4.42 4.52
N GLY A 206 -34.08 3.18 4.86
CA GLY A 206 -35.04 2.06 4.92
C GLY A 206 -35.64 1.65 3.59
N GLY A 207 -34.92 1.87 2.49
CA GLY A 207 -35.32 1.54 1.12
C GLY A 207 -35.95 2.68 0.34
N LEU A 208 -36.06 3.88 0.96
CA LEU A 208 -36.62 5.06 0.28
C LEU A 208 -35.66 5.63 -0.78
N LEU A 209 -34.35 5.53 -0.56
CA LEU A 209 -33.30 6.07 -1.42
C LEU A 209 -32.48 4.99 -2.14
N GLY A 210 -32.96 3.77 -2.16
CA GLY A 210 -32.30 2.60 -2.73
C GLY A 210 -32.45 1.39 -1.81
N THR A 211 -32.29 0.19 -2.36
CA THR A 211 -32.51 -1.07 -1.63
C THR A 211 -31.23 -1.89 -1.43
N GLU A 212 -30.09 -1.43 -1.95
CA GLU A 212 -28.81 -2.14 -1.92
C GLU A 212 -28.37 -2.43 -0.48
N GLU A 213 -28.66 -1.53 0.46
CA GLU A 213 -28.37 -1.77 1.87
C GLU A 213 -29.16 -2.95 2.44
N ILE A 214 -30.44 -3.04 2.09
CA ILE A 214 -31.34 -4.09 2.59
C ILE A 214 -31.07 -5.41 1.87
N GLU A 215 -30.87 -5.37 0.55
CA GLU A 215 -30.78 -6.54 -0.29
C GLU A 215 -29.38 -7.17 -0.33
N ILE A 216 -28.32 -6.36 -0.09
CA ILE A 216 -26.94 -6.80 -0.26
C ILE A 216 -26.09 -6.56 0.98
N VAL A 217 -26.02 -5.30 1.47
CA VAL A 217 -25.03 -4.93 2.50
C VAL A 217 -25.39 -5.53 3.86
N GLN A 218 -26.64 -5.41 4.26
CA GLN A 218 -27.11 -5.95 5.54
C GLN A 218 -26.98 -7.48 5.60
N PRO A 219 -27.42 -8.28 4.60
CA PRO A 219 -27.17 -9.72 4.56
C PRO A 219 -25.69 -10.08 4.66
N ALA A 220 -24.82 -9.34 3.96
CA ALA A 220 -23.38 -9.58 4.04
C ALA A 220 -22.81 -9.32 5.43
N VAL A 221 -23.24 -8.23 6.10
CA VAL A 221 -22.85 -7.90 7.49
C VAL A 221 -23.31 -8.98 8.45
N GLU A 222 -24.57 -9.43 8.33
CA GLU A 222 -25.12 -10.52 9.15
C GLU A 222 -24.36 -11.82 8.95
N ARG A 223 -24.06 -12.16 7.70
CA ARG A 223 -23.29 -13.34 7.37
C ARG A 223 -21.85 -13.28 7.90
N ALA A 224 -21.20 -12.13 7.81
CA ALA A 224 -19.85 -11.94 8.37
C ALA A 224 -19.84 -12.07 9.90
N ARG A 225 -20.87 -11.58 10.58
CA ARG A 225 -21.05 -11.76 12.05
C ARG A 225 -21.20 -13.23 12.43
N GLU A 226 -21.99 -14.01 11.69
CA GLU A 226 -22.14 -15.46 11.90
C GLU A 226 -20.78 -16.18 11.76
N LEU A 227 -19.89 -15.65 10.91
CA LEU A 227 -18.53 -16.16 10.71
C LEU A 227 -17.50 -15.60 11.71
N GLY A 228 -17.93 -14.86 12.73
CA GLY A 228 -17.10 -14.39 13.83
C GLY A 228 -16.45 -13.03 13.62
N VAL A 229 -16.85 -12.25 12.61
CA VAL A 229 -16.35 -10.88 12.40
C VAL A 229 -17.10 -9.90 13.30
N VAL A 230 -16.38 -9.04 14.00
CA VAL A 230 -16.98 -7.94 14.77
C VAL A 230 -17.25 -6.78 13.83
N VAL A 231 -18.42 -6.76 13.21
CA VAL A 231 -18.79 -5.79 12.19
C VAL A 231 -20.18 -5.22 12.40
N SER A 232 -20.38 -3.96 12.03
CA SER A 232 -21.65 -3.25 11.99
C SER A 232 -21.90 -2.60 10.63
N GLY A 233 -23.08 -2.02 10.46
CA GLY A 233 -23.50 -1.39 9.21
C GLY A 233 -24.64 -2.16 8.54
N PRO A 234 -25.07 -1.69 7.35
CA PRO A 234 -24.60 -0.47 6.67
C PRO A 234 -24.86 0.79 7.48
N ASP A 235 -23.93 1.73 7.43
CA ASP A 235 -24.04 2.99 8.16
C ASP A 235 -23.84 4.20 7.21
N SER A 236 -24.48 5.30 7.50
CA SER A 236 -24.46 6.49 6.63
C SER A 236 -23.06 7.09 6.51
N ALA A 237 -22.54 7.16 5.27
CA ALA A 237 -21.16 7.59 5.01
C ALA A 237 -20.91 9.06 5.42
N ASP A 238 -21.93 9.91 5.44
CA ASP A 238 -21.81 11.34 5.80
C ASP A 238 -21.40 11.57 7.26
N SER A 239 -21.74 10.66 8.17
CA SER A 239 -21.41 10.73 9.59
C SER A 239 -20.43 9.66 10.06
N LEU A 240 -20.36 8.54 9.34
CA LEU A 240 -19.59 7.36 9.70
C LEU A 240 -18.10 7.64 9.91
N PHE A 241 -17.44 8.33 8.94
CA PHE A 241 -16.01 8.61 9.00
C PHE A 241 -15.63 9.50 10.20
N ALA A 242 -16.52 10.45 10.56
CA ALA A 242 -16.29 11.28 11.73
C ALA A 242 -16.32 10.46 13.03
N ARG A 243 -17.24 9.50 13.14
CA ARG A 243 -17.34 8.60 14.31
C ARG A 243 -16.21 7.60 14.36
N ALA A 244 -15.81 7.04 13.21
CA ALA A 244 -14.65 6.17 13.12
C ALA A 244 -13.37 6.89 13.58
N ARG A 245 -13.16 8.13 13.14
CA ARG A 245 -12.04 8.97 13.60
C ARG A 245 -12.05 9.25 15.09
N GLN A 246 -13.22 9.22 15.73
CA GLN A 246 -13.37 9.35 17.19
C GLN A 246 -13.14 8.03 17.94
N GLY A 247 -12.79 6.94 17.23
CA GLY A 247 -12.48 5.65 17.81
C GLY A 247 -13.68 4.75 18.06
N GLU A 248 -14.84 5.04 17.46
CA GLU A 248 -16.00 4.14 17.57
C GLU A 248 -15.74 2.82 16.84
N TYR A 249 -15.02 2.88 15.71
CA TYR A 249 -14.61 1.74 14.89
C TYR A 249 -13.11 1.75 14.67
N ASP A 250 -12.55 0.56 14.52
CA ASP A 250 -11.13 0.39 14.20
C ASP A 250 -10.91 0.38 12.68
N TRP A 251 -11.94 -0.02 11.90
CA TRP A 251 -11.91 -0.07 10.44
C TRP A 251 -13.24 0.35 9.81
N VAL A 252 -13.13 1.13 8.73
CA VAL A 252 -14.24 1.39 7.81
C VAL A 252 -14.00 0.61 6.51
N LEU A 253 -14.96 -0.23 6.09
CA LEU A 253 -14.99 -0.77 4.74
C LEU A 253 -15.82 0.16 3.86
N SER A 254 -15.14 0.91 3.00
CA SER A 254 -15.74 1.71 1.94
C SER A 254 -16.05 0.86 0.74
N LEU A 255 -17.14 1.15 0.07
CA LEU A 255 -17.64 0.38 -1.06
C LEU A 255 -17.00 0.78 -2.38
N TYR A 256 -16.63 2.05 -2.53
CA TYR A 256 -15.95 2.57 -3.71
C TYR A 256 -14.93 3.65 -3.32
N HIS A 257 -14.00 3.90 -4.24
CA HIS A 257 -12.79 4.71 -4.03
C HIS A 257 -13.09 6.08 -3.42
N ASP A 258 -13.91 6.91 -4.07
CA ASP A 258 -14.14 8.30 -3.66
C ASP A 258 -15.07 8.42 -2.43
N GLN A 259 -15.63 7.31 -1.93
CA GLN A 259 -16.35 7.29 -0.67
C GLN A 259 -15.39 7.30 0.52
N GLY A 260 -14.22 6.67 0.39
CA GLY A 260 -13.29 6.43 1.48
C GLY A 260 -12.06 7.34 1.48
N LEU A 261 -11.87 8.17 0.44
CA LEU A 261 -10.66 8.98 0.26
C LEU A 261 -10.94 10.47 0.18
#